data_934d70b00076070891cfb3d55b3fa535
#
_entry.id   934d70b00076070891cfb3d55b3fa535
#
_cell.length_a   1.000
_cell.length_b   1.000
_cell.length_c   1.000
_cell.angle_alpha   90.00
_cell.angle_beta   90.00
_cell.angle_gamma   90.00
#
_symmetry.space_group_name_H-M   'P 1'
#
loop_
_entity.id
_entity.type
_entity.pdbx_description
1 polymer ?
#
loop_
_entity_poly.entity_id
_entity_poly.type
_entity_poly.pdbx_seq_one_letter_code
_entity_poly.pdbx_strand_id
1 'polypeptide(L)'
;MYTAIGYAAQSATTPLAPMKFERRSPRADDVAIEILYCGVCHSDIHQARNEWGIAVYPLMPGHEIVGKVTAIGANVTQHKVGDLVGVGCMVDSCRTCAACQQNLEQYCLEGPTMTYATPDRVDGSNTMGGYSDSIVVSEHFVVRIPEKLDLASAAPILCAGITTYSPLKHYGVKAGDKVGILGMGGLGHMGIKFAKALGAEVTLFTRSASKAEEGRRQGADHVIVSTDAEQMAAAAGRFDFLLDTIPVQHDLNPYLQTLRFDGVHILVGLIEPIDPPVHAANLVLGRRVLAGSLIGGIAETQEVLDFCAEHNITCDIEILDIRQINEAYARMIAGDVKYRFVIDMATLKV
;
A
#
# COMPACT_ATOMS: atom_id res chain seq x y z
N MET A 1 -17.64 22.86 -10.05
CA MET A 1 -16.25 22.53 -10.41
C MET A 1 -15.36 23.67 -10.03
N TYR A 2 -14.12 23.41 -9.69
CA TYR A 2 -13.09 24.42 -9.40
C TYR A 2 -11.75 23.94 -9.96
N THR A 3 -10.88 24.89 -10.31
CA THR A 3 -9.57 24.58 -10.86
C THR A 3 -8.65 24.10 -9.76
N ALA A 4 -8.05 22.92 -9.96
CA ALA A 4 -7.02 22.33 -9.12
C ALA A 4 -5.70 22.24 -9.90
N ILE A 5 -4.60 22.05 -9.17
CA ILE A 5 -3.26 21.92 -9.74
C ILE A 5 -2.64 20.62 -9.22
N GLY A 6 -1.89 19.94 -10.07
CA GLY A 6 -1.15 18.74 -9.69
C GLY A 6 -0.06 18.38 -10.70
N TYR A 7 0.53 17.21 -10.53
CA TYR A 7 1.52 16.64 -11.42
C TYR A 7 0.96 15.41 -12.13
N ALA A 8 0.98 15.41 -13.45
CA ALA A 8 0.43 14.33 -14.27
C ALA A 8 1.36 13.92 -15.41
N ALA A 9 1.28 12.65 -15.81
CA ALA A 9 1.85 12.16 -17.06
C ALA A 9 0.84 12.33 -18.19
N GLN A 10 1.29 12.79 -19.36
CA GLN A 10 0.47 12.92 -20.55
C GLN A 10 0.46 11.65 -21.41
N SER A 11 1.44 10.77 -21.21
CA SER A 11 1.58 9.46 -21.85
C SER A 11 2.52 8.57 -21.04
N ALA A 12 2.62 7.29 -21.40
CA ALA A 12 3.52 6.32 -20.76
C ALA A 12 5.01 6.72 -20.76
N THR A 13 5.41 7.60 -21.66
CA THR A 13 6.82 8.00 -21.86
C THR A 13 7.12 9.44 -21.43
N THR A 14 6.11 10.20 -21.01
CA THR A 14 6.31 11.57 -20.55
C THR A 14 6.55 11.61 -19.04
N PRO A 15 7.48 12.46 -18.56
CA PRO A 15 7.64 12.66 -17.12
C PRO A 15 6.37 13.30 -16.53
N LEU A 16 6.21 13.15 -15.22
CA LEU A 16 5.22 13.90 -14.48
C LEU A 16 5.55 15.40 -14.55
N ALA A 17 4.56 16.20 -14.87
CA ALA A 17 4.70 17.67 -15.04
C ALA A 17 3.49 18.40 -14.45
N PRO A 18 3.63 19.68 -14.07
CA PRO A 18 2.51 20.48 -13.58
C PRO A 18 1.35 20.51 -14.58
N MET A 19 0.14 20.31 -14.07
CA MET A 19 -1.09 20.34 -14.86
C MET A 19 -2.20 21.02 -14.06
N LYS A 20 -2.92 21.95 -14.68
CA LYS A 20 -4.21 22.46 -14.17
C LYS A 20 -5.35 21.57 -14.69
N PHE A 21 -6.30 21.27 -13.83
CA PHE A 21 -7.46 20.45 -14.20
C PHE A 21 -8.69 20.89 -13.39
N GLU A 22 -9.85 20.42 -13.80
CA GLU A 22 -11.11 20.71 -13.11
C GLU A 22 -11.42 19.60 -12.10
N ARG A 23 -11.53 19.98 -10.83
CA ARG A 23 -12.02 19.10 -9.76
C ARG A 23 -13.51 19.35 -9.57
N ARG A 24 -14.30 18.29 -9.44
CA ARG A 24 -15.73 18.41 -9.15
C ARG A 24 -15.99 19.06 -7.80
N SER A 25 -17.10 19.76 -7.66
CA SER A 25 -17.59 20.21 -6.34
C SER A 25 -18.11 19.01 -5.54
N PRO A 26 -18.09 19.08 -4.19
CA PRO A 26 -18.66 18.03 -3.35
C PRO A 26 -20.12 17.75 -3.69
N ARG A 27 -20.49 16.49 -3.85
CA ARG A 27 -21.87 15.99 -3.87
C ARG A 27 -22.39 15.89 -2.43
N ALA A 28 -23.64 15.50 -2.22
CA ALA A 28 -24.24 15.45 -0.89
C ALA A 28 -23.48 14.57 0.12
N ASP A 29 -22.87 13.47 -0.35
CA ASP A 29 -22.17 12.52 0.51
C ASP A 29 -20.63 12.66 0.43
N ASP A 30 -20.12 13.76 -0.16
CA ASP A 30 -18.70 13.94 -0.39
C ASP A 30 -18.03 14.81 0.66
N VAL A 31 -16.75 14.57 0.82
CA VAL A 31 -15.79 15.35 1.59
C VAL A 31 -14.76 15.96 0.63
N ALA A 32 -14.58 17.28 0.67
CA ALA A 32 -13.49 17.97 -0.01
C ALA A 32 -12.31 18.11 0.93
N ILE A 33 -11.12 17.76 0.45
CA ILE A 33 -9.91 17.65 1.24
C ILE A 33 -8.79 18.46 0.57
N GLU A 34 -8.16 19.35 1.32
CA GLU A 34 -6.84 19.92 0.98
C GLU A 34 -5.78 18.87 1.30
N ILE A 35 -4.95 18.53 0.33
CA ILE A 35 -3.92 17.52 0.50
C ILE A 35 -2.67 18.16 1.12
N LEU A 36 -2.25 17.61 2.25
CA LEU A 36 -1.05 18.05 2.98
C LEU A 36 0.16 17.20 2.61
N TYR A 37 -0.02 15.88 2.55
CA TYR A 37 1.01 14.92 2.22
C TYR A 37 0.47 13.84 1.28
N CYS A 38 1.33 13.36 0.38
CA CYS A 38 1.01 12.21 -0.45
C CYS A 38 2.23 11.27 -0.54
N GLY A 39 2.06 10.02 -0.13
CA GLY A 39 3.10 9.01 -0.27
C GLY A 39 3.32 8.61 -1.74
N VAL A 40 4.50 8.06 -2.01
CA VAL A 40 4.90 7.58 -3.34
C VAL A 40 5.05 6.07 -3.32
N CYS A 41 4.33 5.40 -4.20
CA CYS A 41 4.29 3.94 -4.32
C CYS A 41 4.86 3.47 -5.67
N HIS A 42 5.37 2.24 -5.73
CA HIS A 42 5.75 1.61 -7.00
C HIS A 42 4.55 1.50 -7.97
N SER A 43 3.33 1.33 -7.44
CA SER A 43 2.11 1.32 -8.25
C SER A 43 1.90 2.62 -9.02
N ASP A 44 2.31 3.77 -8.46
CA ASP A 44 2.25 5.06 -9.16
C ASP A 44 3.18 5.08 -10.38
N ILE A 45 4.37 4.44 -10.27
CA ILE A 45 5.34 4.32 -11.37
C ILE A 45 4.79 3.39 -12.46
N HIS A 46 4.33 2.19 -12.07
CA HIS A 46 3.78 1.19 -12.98
C HIS A 46 2.59 1.75 -13.78
N GLN A 47 1.69 2.47 -13.12
CA GLN A 47 0.55 3.11 -13.76
C GLN A 47 0.98 4.28 -14.66
N ALA A 48 1.86 5.18 -14.18
CA ALA A 48 2.33 6.31 -14.99
C ALA A 48 3.03 5.86 -16.28
N ARG A 49 3.70 4.70 -16.26
CA ARG A 49 4.39 4.09 -17.40
C ARG A 49 3.55 3.10 -18.19
N ASN A 50 2.30 2.89 -17.79
CA ASN A 50 1.38 1.91 -18.38
C ASN A 50 1.95 0.48 -18.43
N GLU A 51 2.74 0.09 -17.45
CA GLU A 51 3.35 -1.24 -17.40
C GLU A 51 2.30 -2.34 -17.17
N TRP A 52 1.14 -2.01 -16.61
CA TRP A 52 -0.01 -2.91 -16.44
C TRP A 52 -1.02 -2.85 -17.60
N GLY A 53 -0.83 -1.96 -18.59
CA GLY A 53 -1.70 -1.86 -19.77
C GLY A 53 -3.08 -1.26 -19.53
N ILE A 54 -3.31 -0.59 -18.37
CA ILE A 54 -4.62 -0.06 -17.95
C ILE A 54 -4.61 1.45 -17.67
N ALA A 55 -3.52 2.15 -17.98
CA ALA A 55 -3.42 3.58 -17.73
C ALA A 55 -4.36 4.41 -18.60
N VAL A 56 -4.97 5.43 -18.00
CA VAL A 56 -5.79 6.43 -18.70
C VAL A 56 -5.11 7.79 -18.56
N TYR A 57 -4.77 8.43 -19.68
CA TYR A 57 -4.07 9.71 -19.69
C TYR A 57 -5.01 10.89 -20.03
N PRO A 58 -4.73 12.10 -19.48
CA PRO A 58 -3.66 12.42 -18.54
C PRO A 58 -3.84 11.66 -17.23
N LEU A 59 -2.74 11.13 -16.68
CA LEU A 59 -2.73 10.34 -15.46
C LEU A 59 -2.06 11.11 -14.34
N MET A 60 -2.79 11.36 -13.27
CA MET A 60 -2.29 11.99 -12.05
C MET A 60 -2.26 10.94 -10.93
N PRO A 61 -1.08 10.46 -10.53
CA PRO A 61 -0.94 9.43 -9.50
C PRO A 61 -1.23 9.93 -8.09
N GLY A 62 -0.97 9.05 -7.10
CA GLY A 62 -1.05 9.33 -5.67
C GLY A 62 -2.31 8.72 -5.04
N HIS A 63 -2.10 7.74 -4.17
CA HIS A 63 -3.15 7.01 -3.45
C HIS A 63 -2.81 6.78 -1.97
N GLU A 64 -1.92 7.59 -1.43
CA GLU A 64 -1.50 7.58 -0.04
C GLU A 64 -1.66 9.02 0.50
N ILE A 65 -2.90 9.48 0.61
CA ILE A 65 -3.23 10.89 0.81
C ILE A 65 -3.53 11.15 2.28
N VAL A 66 -2.86 12.14 2.85
CA VAL A 66 -3.21 12.74 4.14
C VAL A 66 -3.54 14.20 3.91
N GLY A 67 -4.67 14.65 4.44
CA GLY A 67 -5.14 16.01 4.21
C GLY A 67 -6.08 16.53 5.29
N LYS A 68 -6.61 17.70 5.03
CA LYS A 68 -7.54 18.41 5.91
C LYS A 68 -8.85 18.66 5.21
N VAL A 69 -9.94 18.36 5.87
CA VAL A 69 -11.28 18.61 5.34
C VAL A 69 -11.53 20.12 5.21
N THR A 70 -11.90 20.56 4.01
CA THR A 70 -12.19 21.96 3.67
C THR A 70 -13.66 22.23 3.45
N ALA A 71 -14.42 21.23 2.97
CA ALA A 71 -15.87 21.31 2.81
C ALA A 71 -16.48 19.91 2.89
N ILE A 72 -17.77 19.86 3.25
CA ILE A 72 -18.55 18.62 3.32
C ILE A 72 -19.89 18.78 2.61
N GLY A 73 -20.40 17.70 2.04
CA GLY A 73 -21.75 17.62 1.51
C GLY A 73 -22.83 17.58 2.60
N ALA A 74 -24.07 17.82 2.23
CA ALA A 74 -25.17 17.97 3.18
C ALA A 74 -25.52 16.68 3.95
N ASN A 75 -25.17 15.51 3.43
CA ASN A 75 -25.43 14.22 4.07
C ASN A 75 -24.23 13.68 4.86
N VAL A 76 -23.07 14.34 4.82
CA VAL A 76 -21.85 13.91 5.53
C VAL A 76 -22.09 14.01 7.03
N THR A 77 -21.80 12.93 7.76
CA THR A 77 -22.04 12.78 9.19
C THR A 77 -20.81 12.39 10.00
N GLN A 78 -19.83 11.77 9.34
CA GLN A 78 -18.64 11.20 10.00
C GLN A 78 -17.47 12.17 10.08
N HIS A 79 -17.49 13.24 9.27
CA HIS A 79 -16.42 14.22 9.15
C HIS A 79 -16.94 15.64 9.24
N LYS A 80 -16.09 16.56 9.68
CA LYS A 80 -16.35 18.01 9.72
C LYS A 80 -15.16 18.79 9.16
N VAL A 81 -15.41 20.03 8.75
CA VAL A 81 -14.36 20.95 8.30
C VAL A 81 -13.29 21.10 9.38
N GLY A 82 -12.05 20.93 8.97
CA GLY A 82 -10.87 21.00 9.84
C GLY A 82 -10.34 19.64 10.30
N ASP A 83 -11.09 18.54 10.13
CA ASP A 83 -10.62 17.19 10.49
C ASP A 83 -9.41 16.80 9.64
N LEU A 84 -8.47 16.07 10.26
CA LEU A 84 -7.34 15.45 9.59
C LEU A 84 -7.72 14.03 9.16
N VAL A 85 -7.63 13.81 7.86
CA VAL A 85 -8.17 12.60 7.22
C VAL A 85 -7.19 12.00 6.22
N GLY A 86 -7.43 10.73 5.88
CA GLY A 86 -6.69 10.01 4.86
C GLY A 86 -7.60 9.45 3.77
N VAL A 87 -7.03 9.31 2.57
CA VAL A 87 -7.63 8.59 1.44
C VAL A 87 -6.59 7.63 0.89
N GLY A 88 -6.92 6.34 0.89
CA GLY A 88 -6.05 5.28 0.41
C GLY A 88 -6.23 5.00 -1.09
N CYS A 89 -6.16 3.72 -1.44
CA CYS A 89 -6.12 3.26 -2.83
C CYS A 89 -7.47 3.37 -3.55
N MET A 90 -8.58 3.53 -2.84
CA MET A 90 -9.96 3.53 -3.39
C MET A 90 -10.73 4.77 -2.97
N VAL A 91 -11.62 5.22 -3.85
CA VAL A 91 -12.50 6.39 -3.63
C VAL A 91 -13.98 6.05 -3.79
N ASP A 92 -14.33 4.89 -4.34
CA ASP A 92 -15.70 4.38 -4.41
C ASP A 92 -15.77 2.87 -4.67
N SER A 93 -16.95 2.27 -4.45
CA SER A 93 -17.32 0.90 -4.80
C SER A 93 -18.84 0.82 -5.01
N CYS A 94 -19.39 -0.34 -5.41
CA CYS A 94 -20.85 -0.50 -5.49
C CYS A 94 -21.55 -0.48 -4.12
N ARG A 95 -20.85 -0.78 -3.03
CA ARG A 95 -21.33 -0.83 -1.62
C ARG A 95 -22.43 -1.86 -1.34
N THR A 96 -22.94 -2.55 -2.36
CA THR A 96 -24.09 -3.45 -2.27
C THR A 96 -23.77 -4.93 -2.52
N CYS A 97 -22.67 -5.24 -3.20
CA CYS A 97 -22.29 -6.64 -3.45
C CYS A 97 -21.78 -7.33 -2.19
N ALA A 98 -21.70 -8.66 -2.24
CA ALA A 98 -21.30 -9.47 -1.08
C ALA A 98 -19.94 -9.11 -0.49
N ALA A 99 -18.97 -8.68 -1.31
CA ALA A 99 -17.68 -8.22 -0.83
C ALA A 99 -17.79 -6.89 -0.09
N CYS A 100 -18.44 -5.90 -0.69
CA CYS A 100 -18.64 -4.59 -0.06
C CYS A 100 -19.41 -4.67 1.27
N GLN A 101 -20.43 -5.55 1.35
CA GLN A 101 -21.19 -5.76 2.59
C GLN A 101 -20.36 -6.41 3.71
N GLN A 102 -19.21 -6.97 3.38
CA GLN A 102 -18.24 -7.52 4.33
C GLN A 102 -17.08 -6.57 4.61
N ASN A 103 -17.17 -5.31 4.19
CA ASN A 103 -16.09 -4.30 4.26
C ASN A 103 -14.82 -4.74 3.48
N LEU A 104 -15.03 -5.41 2.36
CA LEU A 104 -13.99 -5.87 1.43
C LEU A 104 -14.14 -5.15 0.09
N GLU A 105 -14.21 -3.81 0.12
CA GLU A 105 -14.46 -2.96 -1.04
C GLU A 105 -13.41 -3.16 -2.15
N GLN A 106 -12.18 -3.54 -1.80
CA GLN A 106 -11.11 -3.88 -2.75
C GLN A 106 -11.45 -5.07 -3.65
N TYR A 107 -12.39 -5.91 -3.22
CA TYR A 107 -12.90 -7.05 -3.98
C TYR A 107 -14.33 -6.82 -4.50
N CYS A 108 -14.74 -5.56 -4.67
CA CYS A 108 -16.04 -5.21 -5.21
C CYS A 108 -16.31 -5.96 -6.53
N LEU A 109 -17.45 -6.67 -6.62
CA LEU A 109 -17.76 -7.50 -7.79
C LEU A 109 -18.01 -6.69 -9.07
N GLU A 110 -18.31 -5.40 -8.93
CA GLU A 110 -18.42 -4.46 -10.06
C GLU A 110 -17.09 -3.71 -10.32
N GLY A 111 -16.02 -4.08 -9.62
CA GLY A 111 -14.75 -3.38 -9.58
C GLY A 111 -14.77 -2.18 -8.61
N PRO A 112 -13.74 -1.97 -7.80
CA PRO A 112 -13.60 -0.74 -7.01
C PRO A 112 -13.25 0.44 -7.92
N THR A 113 -13.62 1.67 -7.52
CA THR A 113 -13.10 2.89 -8.13
C THR A 113 -11.81 3.28 -7.42
N MET A 114 -10.70 3.19 -8.13
CA MET A 114 -9.39 3.53 -7.59
C MET A 114 -9.22 5.05 -7.49
N THR A 115 -8.28 5.49 -6.67
CA THR A 115 -8.04 6.92 -6.40
C THR A 115 -7.60 7.69 -7.63
N TYR A 116 -7.05 7.01 -8.64
CA TYR A 116 -6.75 7.57 -9.96
C TYR A 116 -6.90 6.53 -11.07
N ALA A 117 -6.94 7.02 -12.32
CA ALA A 117 -7.02 6.22 -13.56
C ALA A 117 -8.21 5.26 -13.63
N THR A 118 -9.31 5.60 -13.00
CA THR A 118 -10.55 4.80 -13.01
C THR A 118 -11.75 5.72 -13.23
N PRO A 119 -12.80 5.29 -13.93
CA PRO A 119 -14.02 6.08 -14.10
C PRO A 119 -14.74 6.31 -12.76
N ASP A 120 -15.11 7.56 -12.45
CA ASP A 120 -16.05 7.90 -11.38
C ASP A 120 -17.40 7.22 -11.66
N ARG A 121 -18.00 6.58 -10.65
CA ARG A 121 -19.25 5.80 -10.81
C ARG A 121 -20.48 6.63 -11.16
N VAL A 122 -20.44 7.95 -10.90
CA VAL A 122 -21.59 8.82 -11.09
C VAL A 122 -21.55 9.54 -12.43
N ASP A 123 -20.40 10.10 -12.83
CA ASP A 123 -20.29 10.91 -14.03
C ASP A 123 -19.33 10.38 -15.08
N GLY A 124 -18.64 9.27 -14.79
CA GLY A 124 -17.72 8.61 -15.72
C GLY A 124 -16.40 9.37 -15.95
N SER A 125 -16.17 10.48 -15.26
CA SER A 125 -14.92 11.22 -15.34
C SER A 125 -13.74 10.38 -14.80
N ASN A 126 -12.55 10.57 -15.35
CA ASN A 126 -11.37 9.87 -14.86
C ASN A 126 -10.95 10.39 -13.49
N THR A 127 -10.75 9.49 -12.52
CA THR A 127 -10.25 9.88 -11.19
C THR A 127 -8.82 10.37 -11.28
N MET A 128 -8.51 11.42 -10.51
CA MET A 128 -7.20 12.06 -10.41
C MET A 128 -6.69 11.98 -8.99
N GLY A 129 -5.46 11.50 -8.81
CA GLY A 129 -4.89 11.17 -7.52
C GLY A 129 -4.36 12.34 -6.70
N GLY A 130 -3.61 11.97 -5.68
CA GLY A 130 -3.12 12.85 -4.61
C GLY A 130 -1.88 13.65 -4.94
N TYR A 131 -1.29 13.52 -6.14
CA TYR A 131 -0.25 14.46 -6.56
C TYR A 131 -0.87 15.78 -7.01
N SER A 132 -1.84 16.23 -6.25
CA SER A 132 -2.62 17.46 -6.48
C SER A 132 -2.88 18.21 -5.16
N ASP A 133 -3.31 19.44 -5.26
CA ASP A 133 -3.63 20.30 -4.12
C ASP A 133 -4.87 19.86 -3.35
N SER A 134 -5.77 19.12 -3.99
CA SER A 134 -7.06 18.77 -3.40
C SER A 134 -7.66 17.50 -3.98
N ILE A 135 -8.55 16.84 -3.21
CA ILE A 135 -9.36 15.72 -3.67
C ILE A 135 -10.79 15.82 -3.11
N VAL A 136 -11.76 15.27 -3.84
CA VAL A 136 -13.16 15.15 -3.41
C VAL A 136 -13.57 13.69 -3.45
N VAL A 137 -13.97 13.14 -2.30
CA VAL A 137 -14.20 11.71 -2.10
C VAL A 137 -15.49 11.51 -1.29
N SER A 138 -16.23 10.43 -1.58
CA SER A 138 -17.35 10.05 -0.71
C SER A 138 -16.87 9.75 0.71
N GLU A 139 -17.63 10.21 1.73
CA GLU A 139 -17.24 10.05 3.15
C GLU A 139 -16.92 8.60 3.53
N HIS A 140 -17.56 7.60 2.88
CA HIS A 140 -17.30 6.19 3.14
C HIS A 140 -15.84 5.77 2.87
N PHE A 141 -15.14 6.47 1.97
CA PHE A 141 -13.75 6.19 1.58
C PHE A 141 -12.74 7.14 2.22
N VAL A 142 -13.16 7.90 3.21
CA VAL A 142 -12.33 8.82 3.98
C VAL A 142 -12.12 8.23 5.38
N VAL A 143 -10.88 8.09 5.80
CA VAL A 143 -10.52 7.59 7.13
C VAL A 143 -9.97 8.72 7.99
N ARG A 144 -10.12 8.62 9.31
CA ARG A 144 -9.55 9.60 10.25
C ARG A 144 -8.08 9.29 10.48
N ILE A 145 -7.25 10.32 10.55
CA ILE A 145 -5.87 10.16 11.02
C ILE A 145 -5.84 10.36 12.53
N PRO A 146 -5.42 9.36 13.32
CA PRO A 146 -5.26 9.50 14.76
C PRO A 146 -4.28 10.62 15.13
N GLU A 147 -4.61 11.42 16.13
CA GLU A 147 -3.81 12.58 16.56
C GLU A 147 -2.36 12.25 16.96
N LYS A 148 -2.12 11.00 17.40
CA LYS A 148 -0.78 10.54 17.79
C LYS A 148 0.14 10.24 16.59
N LEU A 149 -0.41 10.10 15.40
CA LEU A 149 0.40 9.81 14.22
C LEU A 149 0.95 11.09 13.60
N ASP A 150 2.22 11.08 13.26
CA ASP A 150 2.78 12.09 12.37
C ASP A 150 2.14 12.00 10.98
N LEU A 151 1.67 13.12 10.46
CA LEU A 151 0.86 13.15 9.24
C LEU A 151 1.61 12.64 8.01
N ALA A 152 2.89 12.98 7.89
CA ALA A 152 3.67 12.57 6.74
C ALA A 152 3.94 11.05 6.77
N SER A 153 4.29 10.50 7.95
CA SER A 153 4.54 9.07 8.10
C SER A 153 3.26 8.23 8.10
N ALA A 154 2.09 8.85 8.32
CA ALA A 154 0.79 8.18 8.19
C ALA A 154 0.40 7.91 6.72
N ALA A 155 0.85 8.73 5.77
CA ALA A 155 0.46 8.60 4.37
C ALA A 155 0.76 7.19 3.79
N PRO A 156 1.96 6.61 3.92
CA PRO A 156 2.23 5.27 3.39
C PRO A 156 1.49 4.14 4.12
N ILE A 157 0.93 4.37 5.31
CA ILE A 157 0.11 3.37 6.00
C ILE A 157 -1.16 3.05 5.19
N LEU A 158 -1.66 4.04 4.44
CA LEU A 158 -2.87 3.92 3.61
C LEU A 158 -2.71 2.99 2.39
N CYS A 159 -1.48 2.56 2.07
CA CYS A 159 -1.19 1.57 1.05
C CYS A 159 -0.25 0.47 1.58
N ALA A 160 1.03 0.78 1.83
CA ALA A 160 1.99 -0.21 2.30
C ALA A 160 1.61 -0.79 3.67
N GLY A 161 1.05 0.04 4.56
CA GLY A 161 0.57 -0.40 5.86
C GLY A 161 -0.57 -1.39 5.72
N ILE A 162 -1.68 -0.98 5.12
CA ILE A 162 -2.87 -1.85 4.98
C ILE A 162 -2.56 -3.13 4.19
N THR A 163 -1.75 -3.04 3.13
CA THR A 163 -1.38 -4.21 2.31
C THR A 163 -0.64 -5.28 3.10
N THR A 164 0.13 -4.89 4.10
CA THR A 164 0.90 -5.85 4.92
C THR A 164 0.16 -6.23 6.20
N TYR A 165 -0.68 -5.37 6.75
CA TYR A 165 -1.48 -5.63 7.95
C TYR A 165 -2.64 -6.59 7.67
N SER A 166 -3.43 -6.31 6.63
CA SER A 166 -4.64 -7.06 6.27
C SER A 166 -4.42 -8.58 6.21
N PRO A 167 -3.45 -9.09 5.43
CA PRO A 167 -3.23 -10.54 5.37
C PRO A 167 -2.72 -11.14 6.67
N LEU A 168 -1.87 -10.45 7.43
CA LEU A 168 -1.40 -10.96 8.73
C LEU A 168 -2.57 -11.15 9.70
N LYS A 169 -3.50 -10.19 9.71
CA LYS A 169 -4.72 -10.27 10.50
C LYS A 169 -5.68 -11.34 9.97
N HIS A 170 -5.95 -11.36 8.67
CA HIS A 170 -6.88 -12.30 8.03
C HIS A 170 -6.49 -13.77 8.29
N TYR A 171 -5.19 -14.08 8.17
CA TYR A 171 -4.68 -15.43 8.43
C TYR A 171 -4.43 -15.71 9.91
N GLY A 172 -4.70 -14.74 10.79
CA GLY A 172 -4.69 -14.92 12.24
C GLY A 172 -3.30 -15.03 12.85
N VAL A 173 -2.34 -14.27 12.31
CA VAL A 173 -0.99 -14.15 12.93
C VAL A 173 -1.12 -13.65 14.36
N LYS A 174 -0.45 -14.33 15.29
CA LYS A 174 -0.54 -14.06 16.72
C LYS A 174 0.80 -14.31 17.43
N ALA A 175 0.84 -14.02 18.71
CA ALA A 175 2.01 -14.22 19.55
C ALA A 175 2.50 -15.68 19.50
N GLY A 176 3.81 -15.82 19.26
CA GLY A 176 4.50 -17.11 19.16
C GLY A 176 4.52 -17.74 17.77
N ASP A 177 3.76 -17.21 16.79
CA ASP A 177 3.88 -17.66 15.41
C ASP A 177 5.21 -17.22 14.79
N LYS A 178 5.74 -18.03 13.89
CA LYS A 178 6.97 -17.72 13.12
C LYS A 178 6.62 -17.18 11.76
N VAL A 179 6.91 -15.91 11.56
CA VAL A 179 6.59 -15.17 10.35
C VAL A 179 7.85 -14.83 9.57
N GLY A 180 7.91 -15.27 8.31
CA GLY A 180 8.92 -14.84 7.36
C GLY A 180 8.44 -13.66 6.54
N ILE A 181 9.22 -12.59 6.46
CA ILE A 181 8.97 -11.45 5.58
C ILE A 181 9.97 -11.53 4.42
N LEU A 182 9.47 -11.65 3.20
CA LEU A 182 10.27 -11.74 1.99
C LEU A 182 10.47 -10.35 1.38
N GLY A 183 11.72 -9.90 1.37
CA GLY A 183 12.08 -8.56 0.89
C GLY A 183 12.01 -7.48 1.97
N MET A 184 12.83 -6.45 1.81
CA MET A 184 12.90 -5.30 2.71
C MET A 184 12.88 -4.01 1.90
N GLY A 185 11.72 -3.67 1.45
CA GLY A 185 11.36 -2.43 0.77
C GLY A 185 10.24 -1.71 1.50
N GLY A 186 9.48 -0.88 0.76
CA GLY A 186 8.38 -0.11 1.31
C GLY A 186 7.27 -0.93 1.99
N LEU A 187 6.98 -2.15 1.51
CA LEU A 187 6.05 -3.08 2.15
C LEU A 187 6.74 -3.89 3.26
N GLY A 188 7.91 -4.46 2.95
CA GLY A 188 8.57 -5.40 3.86
C GLY A 188 8.92 -4.80 5.22
N HIS A 189 9.36 -3.51 5.28
CA HIS A 189 9.64 -2.87 6.57
C HIS A 189 8.37 -2.72 7.43
N MET A 190 7.20 -2.45 6.82
CA MET A 190 5.92 -2.41 7.52
C MET A 190 5.47 -3.80 7.95
N GLY A 191 5.64 -4.82 7.08
CA GLY A 191 5.36 -6.22 7.43
C GLY A 191 6.14 -6.70 8.65
N ILE A 192 7.44 -6.33 8.77
CA ILE A 192 8.25 -6.63 9.96
C ILE A 192 7.65 -5.97 11.19
N LYS A 193 7.34 -4.67 11.13
CA LYS A 193 6.78 -3.91 12.26
C LYS A 193 5.43 -4.49 12.72
N PHE A 194 4.54 -4.81 11.80
CA PHE A 194 3.23 -5.39 12.13
C PHE A 194 3.33 -6.81 12.70
N ALA A 195 4.08 -7.71 12.04
CA ALA A 195 4.25 -9.06 12.55
C ALA A 195 4.85 -9.04 13.97
N LYS A 196 5.81 -8.13 14.21
CA LYS A 196 6.40 -7.93 15.53
C LYS A 196 5.41 -7.42 16.56
N ALA A 197 4.58 -6.43 16.21
CA ALA A 197 3.55 -5.87 17.10
C ALA A 197 2.44 -6.89 17.41
N LEU A 198 2.16 -7.82 16.49
CA LEU A 198 1.26 -8.96 16.71
C LEU A 198 1.88 -10.06 17.60
N GLY A 199 3.15 -9.90 18.01
CA GLY A 199 3.85 -10.83 18.93
C GLY A 199 4.53 -12.00 18.24
N ALA A 200 4.66 -12.00 16.92
CA ALA A 200 5.33 -13.06 16.18
C ALA A 200 6.87 -13.01 16.35
N GLU A 201 7.51 -14.18 16.17
CA GLU A 201 8.94 -14.29 15.92
C GLU A 201 9.19 -14.01 14.42
N VAL A 202 9.84 -12.88 14.13
CA VAL A 202 9.97 -12.37 12.77
C VAL A 202 11.33 -12.68 12.15
N THR A 203 11.33 -13.29 10.98
CA THR A 203 12.53 -13.54 10.17
C THR A 203 12.44 -12.77 8.85
N LEU A 204 13.44 -11.93 8.58
CA LEU A 204 13.60 -11.31 7.27
C LEU A 204 14.34 -12.23 6.31
N PHE A 205 13.76 -12.47 5.13
CA PHE A 205 14.47 -13.06 3.99
C PHE A 205 14.98 -11.94 3.07
N THR A 206 16.28 -11.93 2.81
CA THR A 206 16.92 -10.94 1.94
C THR A 206 17.98 -11.57 1.06
N ARG A 207 18.21 -11.03 -0.12
CA ARG A 207 19.30 -11.46 -1.01
C ARG A 207 20.68 -10.98 -0.57
N SER A 208 20.74 -9.99 0.32
CA SER A 208 21.98 -9.32 0.70
C SER A 208 22.24 -9.36 2.20
N ALA A 209 23.37 -9.90 2.60
CA ALA A 209 23.81 -9.89 3.99
C ALA A 209 23.98 -8.46 4.55
N SER A 210 24.27 -7.47 3.70
CA SER A 210 24.40 -6.06 4.11
C SER A 210 23.09 -5.46 4.66
N LYS A 211 21.94 -6.06 4.34
CA LYS A 211 20.64 -5.65 4.87
C LYS A 211 20.28 -6.29 6.22
N ALA A 212 21.12 -7.21 6.72
CA ALA A 212 20.82 -7.96 7.93
C ALA A 212 20.70 -7.05 9.18
N GLU A 213 21.66 -6.15 9.37
CA GLU A 213 21.66 -5.24 10.51
C GLU A 213 20.45 -4.29 10.46
N GLU A 214 20.12 -3.82 9.27
CA GLU A 214 18.97 -2.95 9.06
C GLU A 214 17.64 -3.67 9.31
N GLY A 215 17.51 -4.94 8.88
CA GLY A 215 16.34 -5.76 9.19
C GLY A 215 16.13 -5.91 10.69
N ARG A 216 17.21 -6.12 11.45
CA ARG A 216 17.13 -6.16 12.93
C ARG A 216 16.71 -4.83 13.53
N ARG A 217 17.17 -3.71 13.00
CA ARG A 217 16.72 -2.37 13.44
C ARG A 217 15.23 -2.14 13.20
N GLN A 218 14.67 -2.75 12.15
CA GLN A 218 13.23 -2.70 11.87
C GLN A 218 12.41 -3.65 12.74
N GLY A 219 13.05 -4.50 13.54
CA GLY A 219 12.40 -5.40 14.49
C GLY A 219 12.44 -6.89 14.12
N ALA A 220 13.13 -7.29 13.05
CA ALA A 220 13.32 -8.71 12.74
C ALA A 220 14.22 -9.38 13.79
N ASP A 221 13.77 -10.50 14.35
CA ASP A 221 14.55 -11.30 15.30
C ASP A 221 15.66 -12.05 14.60
N HIS A 222 15.41 -12.51 13.37
CA HIS A 222 16.35 -13.28 12.56
C HIS A 222 16.42 -12.73 11.13
N VAL A 223 17.52 -13.06 10.46
CA VAL A 223 17.69 -12.77 9.04
C VAL A 223 18.25 -13.99 8.35
N ILE A 224 17.66 -14.34 7.22
CA ILE A 224 18.11 -15.41 6.32
C ILE A 224 18.51 -14.78 4.98
N VAL A 225 19.72 -15.10 4.52
CA VAL A 225 20.17 -14.72 3.18
C VAL A 225 19.64 -15.76 2.20
N SER A 226 18.64 -15.39 1.41
CA SER A 226 17.92 -16.33 0.54
C SER A 226 18.75 -16.88 -0.63
N THR A 227 19.91 -16.30 -0.90
CA THR A 227 20.89 -16.82 -1.86
C THR A 227 21.87 -17.83 -1.24
N ASP A 228 21.82 -18.03 0.07
CA ASP A 228 22.61 -18.99 0.81
C ASP A 228 21.80 -20.29 0.98
N ALA A 229 22.20 -21.33 0.25
CA ALA A 229 21.51 -22.62 0.23
C ALA A 229 21.50 -23.32 1.60
N GLU A 230 22.56 -23.16 2.41
CA GLU A 230 22.64 -23.77 3.74
C GLU A 230 21.65 -23.11 4.70
N GLN A 231 21.56 -21.78 4.68
CA GLN A 231 20.58 -21.04 5.50
C GLN A 231 19.14 -21.40 5.09
N MET A 232 18.85 -21.49 3.79
CA MET A 232 17.53 -21.87 3.29
C MET A 232 17.18 -23.32 3.69
N ALA A 233 18.12 -24.26 3.55
CA ALA A 233 17.91 -25.64 3.97
C ALA A 233 17.68 -25.77 5.50
N ALA A 234 18.41 -25.01 6.30
CA ALA A 234 18.24 -24.97 7.76
C ALA A 234 16.88 -24.36 8.19
N ALA A 235 16.24 -23.59 7.30
CA ALA A 235 14.93 -22.99 7.52
C ALA A 235 13.77 -23.91 7.15
N ALA A 236 14.00 -25.10 6.58
CA ALA A 236 12.95 -26.01 6.13
C ALA A 236 11.93 -26.34 7.23
N GLY A 237 10.65 -26.22 6.91
CA GLY A 237 9.54 -26.57 7.80
C GLY A 237 9.37 -25.70 9.06
N ARG A 238 9.91 -24.49 9.08
CA ARG A 238 9.94 -23.64 10.30
C ARG A 238 8.82 -22.64 10.42
N PHE A 239 8.32 -22.08 9.31
CA PHE A 239 7.44 -20.90 9.33
C PHE A 239 5.96 -21.27 9.30
N ASP A 240 5.18 -20.55 10.10
CA ASP A 240 3.72 -20.57 10.06
C ASP A 240 3.21 -19.78 8.87
N PHE A 241 3.81 -18.61 8.65
CA PHE A 241 3.42 -17.66 7.60
C PHE A 241 4.64 -17.09 6.89
N LEU A 242 4.48 -16.89 5.58
CA LEU A 242 5.39 -16.07 4.79
C LEU A 242 4.59 -14.93 4.18
N LEU A 243 5.03 -13.69 4.41
CA LEU A 243 4.49 -12.50 3.74
C LEU A 243 5.46 -12.10 2.63
N ASP A 244 5.06 -12.29 1.39
CA ASP A 244 5.90 -12.05 0.23
C ASP A 244 5.64 -10.68 -0.37
N THR A 245 6.58 -9.77 -0.13
CA THR A 245 6.53 -8.37 -0.57
C THR A 245 7.40 -8.10 -1.80
N ILE A 246 7.95 -9.15 -2.44
CA ILE A 246 8.83 -9.02 -3.61
C ILE A 246 7.97 -8.68 -4.83
N PRO A 247 8.21 -7.53 -5.52
CA PRO A 247 7.33 -7.06 -6.60
C PRO A 247 7.70 -7.62 -7.98
N VAL A 248 8.70 -8.47 -8.07
CA VAL A 248 9.23 -9.02 -9.33
C VAL A 248 9.17 -10.54 -9.32
N GLN A 249 9.18 -11.14 -10.50
CA GLN A 249 9.23 -12.59 -10.65
C GLN A 249 10.42 -13.20 -9.89
N HIS A 250 10.14 -14.23 -9.12
CA HIS A 250 11.15 -15.00 -8.38
C HIS A 250 10.62 -16.40 -8.09
N ASP A 251 11.55 -17.34 -7.83
CA ASP A 251 11.18 -18.72 -7.51
C ASP A 251 10.58 -18.83 -6.10
N LEU A 252 9.29 -19.20 -6.04
CA LEU A 252 8.57 -19.42 -4.78
C LEU A 252 8.90 -20.77 -4.14
N ASN A 253 9.43 -21.75 -4.90
CA ASN A 253 9.60 -23.11 -4.43
C ASN A 253 10.55 -23.24 -3.23
N PRO A 254 11.72 -22.58 -3.18
CA PRO A 254 12.57 -22.60 -1.99
C PRO A 254 11.90 -22.05 -0.74
N TYR A 255 11.08 -21.00 -0.89
CA TYR A 255 10.36 -20.39 0.24
C TYR A 255 9.21 -21.29 0.72
N LEU A 256 8.44 -21.90 -0.17
CA LEU A 256 7.38 -22.86 0.19
C LEU A 256 7.93 -24.04 1.01
N GLN A 257 9.18 -24.45 0.78
CA GLN A 257 9.83 -25.51 1.57
C GLN A 257 10.14 -25.06 3.01
N THR A 258 10.28 -23.77 3.26
CA THR A 258 10.51 -23.26 4.62
C THR A 258 9.24 -23.24 5.48
N LEU A 259 8.05 -23.30 4.86
CA LEU A 259 6.79 -23.44 5.58
C LEU A 259 6.66 -24.80 6.27
N ARG A 260 6.17 -24.80 7.51
CA ARG A 260 5.74 -26.03 8.18
C ARG A 260 4.51 -26.64 7.48
N PHE A 261 4.01 -27.79 7.97
CA PHE A 261 2.69 -28.27 7.54
C PHE A 261 1.61 -27.25 7.96
N ASP A 262 0.59 -27.09 7.13
CA ASP A 262 -0.46 -26.08 7.27
C ASP A 262 0.02 -24.61 7.21
N GLY A 263 1.27 -24.38 6.83
CA GLY A 263 1.80 -23.02 6.69
C GLY A 263 1.22 -22.30 5.47
N VAL A 264 1.19 -20.97 5.53
CA VAL A 264 0.61 -20.11 4.49
C VAL A 264 1.66 -19.17 3.90
N HIS A 265 1.82 -19.18 2.57
CA HIS A 265 2.60 -18.20 1.82
C HIS A 265 1.64 -17.18 1.18
N ILE A 266 1.80 -15.92 1.52
CA ILE A 266 0.87 -14.84 1.14
C ILE A 266 1.60 -13.87 0.20
N LEU A 267 1.15 -13.80 -1.05
CA LEU A 267 1.65 -12.87 -2.06
C LEU A 267 0.94 -11.52 -1.90
N VAL A 268 1.71 -10.45 -1.75
CA VAL A 268 1.21 -9.07 -1.73
C VAL A 268 1.99 -8.14 -2.68
N GLY A 269 3.15 -8.56 -3.16
CA GLY A 269 4.03 -7.76 -4.03
C GLY A 269 3.96 -8.13 -5.51
N LEU A 270 3.72 -9.40 -5.83
CA LEU A 270 3.76 -9.92 -7.18
C LEU A 270 2.37 -9.93 -7.83
N ILE A 271 2.25 -9.33 -9.02
CA ILE A 271 1.02 -9.33 -9.83
C ILE A 271 1.22 -10.09 -11.16
N GLU A 272 2.47 -10.34 -11.53
CA GLU A 272 2.85 -11.04 -12.75
C GLU A 272 2.66 -12.56 -12.64
N PRO A 273 2.68 -13.31 -13.76
CA PRO A 273 2.66 -14.76 -13.73
C PRO A 273 3.79 -15.34 -12.86
N ILE A 274 3.49 -16.38 -12.10
CA ILE A 274 4.48 -17.07 -11.27
C ILE A 274 5.43 -17.85 -12.18
N ASP A 275 6.70 -17.47 -12.19
CA ASP A 275 7.75 -18.12 -12.96
C ASP A 275 9.06 -18.18 -12.14
N PRO A 276 9.68 -19.39 -11.96
CA PRO A 276 9.24 -20.70 -12.43
C PRO A 276 7.93 -21.17 -11.77
N PRO A 277 7.22 -22.13 -12.40
CA PRO A 277 5.97 -22.68 -11.85
C PRO A 277 6.17 -23.28 -10.46
N VAL A 278 5.15 -23.15 -9.62
CA VAL A 278 5.13 -23.81 -8.32
C VAL A 278 4.99 -25.32 -8.48
N HIS A 279 5.91 -26.08 -7.86
CA HIS A 279 5.81 -27.52 -7.79
C HIS A 279 4.67 -27.92 -6.83
N ALA A 280 3.65 -28.57 -7.35
CA ALA A 280 2.48 -29.01 -6.57
C ALA A 280 2.86 -29.82 -5.32
N ALA A 281 3.94 -30.59 -5.38
CA ALA A 281 4.46 -31.35 -4.23
C ALA A 281 4.76 -30.45 -3.02
N ASN A 282 5.25 -29.22 -3.23
CA ASN A 282 5.49 -28.28 -2.13
C ASN A 282 4.22 -27.91 -1.36
N LEU A 283 3.06 -27.96 -2.01
CA LEU A 283 1.77 -27.70 -1.38
C LEU A 283 1.17 -29.00 -0.81
N VAL A 284 1.05 -30.05 -1.64
CA VAL A 284 0.34 -31.29 -1.31
C VAL A 284 0.96 -32.03 -0.13
N LEU A 285 2.31 -32.19 -0.11
CA LEU A 285 2.99 -32.96 0.93
C LEU A 285 3.01 -32.31 2.30
N GLY A 286 2.76 -30.99 2.37
CA GLY A 286 2.73 -30.24 3.61
C GLY A 286 1.36 -29.64 3.94
N ARG A 287 0.34 -29.89 3.10
CA ARG A 287 -0.98 -29.21 3.19
C ARG A 287 -0.83 -27.68 3.28
N ARG A 288 0.15 -27.15 2.53
CA ARG A 288 0.50 -25.73 2.54
C ARG A 288 -0.42 -24.93 1.63
N VAL A 289 -0.60 -23.66 1.98
CA VAL A 289 -1.45 -22.74 1.22
C VAL A 289 -0.57 -21.70 0.53
N LEU A 290 -0.80 -21.49 -0.77
CA LEU A 290 -0.34 -20.32 -1.50
C LEU A 290 -1.54 -19.41 -1.71
N ALA A 291 -1.46 -18.21 -1.21
CA ALA A 291 -2.56 -17.25 -1.14
C ALA A 291 -2.13 -15.88 -1.68
N GLY A 292 -3.10 -15.04 -2.02
CA GLY A 292 -2.88 -13.65 -2.38
C GLY A 292 -3.71 -12.72 -1.50
N SER A 293 -3.27 -11.47 -1.36
CA SER A 293 -4.02 -10.42 -0.68
C SER A 293 -3.81 -9.08 -1.39
N LEU A 294 -4.88 -8.35 -1.59
CA LEU A 294 -4.87 -7.02 -2.21
C LEU A 294 -5.28 -5.98 -1.18
N ILE A 295 -4.37 -5.04 -0.87
CA ILE A 295 -4.66 -3.93 0.06
C ILE A 295 -5.56 -4.38 1.24
N GLY A 296 -6.56 -3.59 1.63
CA GLY A 296 -7.61 -3.94 2.58
C GLY A 296 -8.85 -3.08 2.36
N GLY A 297 -9.95 -3.41 3.00
CA GLY A 297 -11.17 -2.61 2.99
C GLY A 297 -11.04 -1.34 3.82
N ILE A 298 -12.05 -0.46 3.72
CA ILE A 298 -12.00 0.86 4.38
C ILE A 298 -12.03 0.73 5.91
N ALA A 299 -12.86 -0.15 6.44
CA ALA A 299 -12.91 -0.40 7.89
C ALA A 299 -11.56 -0.91 8.42
N GLU A 300 -10.91 -1.81 7.70
CA GLU A 300 -9.61 -2.34 8.06
C GLU A 300 -8.48 -1.30 7.86
N THR A 301 -8.64 -0.39 6.89
CA THR A 301 -7.73 0.76 6.72
C THR A 301 -7.81 1.73 7.92
N GLN A 302 -9.00 1.98 8.46
CA GLN A 302 -9.11 2.75 9.71
C GLN A 302 -8.47 1.99 10.87
N GLU A 303 -8.72 0.69 10.98
CA GLU A 303 -8.17 -0.15 12.04
C GLU A 303 -6.64 -0.15 12.05
N VAL A 304 -5.98 -0.28 10.89
CA VAL A 304 -4.51 -0.26 10.86
C VAL A 304 -3.93 1.09 11.29
N LEU A 305 -4.61 2.21 10.98
CA LEU A 305 -4.19 3.52 11.48
C LEU A 305 -4.31 3.61 13.01
N ASP A 306 -5.43 3.13 13.57
CA ASP A 306 -5.65 3.09 15.02
C ASP A 306 -4.63 2.16 15.71
N PHE A 307 -4.36 1.00 15.11
CA PHE A 307 -3.32 0.05 15.57
C PHE A 307 -1.91 0.69 15.55
N CYS A 308 -1.57 1.41 14.50
CA CYS A 308 -0.31 2.14 14.41
C CYS A 308 -0.17 3.19 15.51
N ALA A 309 -1.25 3.93 15.80
CA ALA A 309 -1.28 4.94 16.86
C ALA A 309 -1.16 4.32 18.27
N GLU A 310 -1.74 3.13 18.50
CA GLU A 310 -1.66 2.40 19.77
C GLU A 310 -0.26 1.84 20.00
N HIS A 311 0.34 1.25 18.96
CA HIS A 311 1.63 0.57 19.05
C HIS A 311 2.83 1.45 18.68
N ASN A 312 2.64 2.75 18.42
CA ASN A 312 3.67 3.69 17.98
C ASN A 312 4.42 3.22 16.72
N ILE A 313 3.69 2.67 15.77
CA ILE A 313 4.23 2.22 14.49
C ILE A 313 4.13 3.35 13.48
N THR A 314 5.24 3.68 12.83
CA THR A 314 5.32 4.67 11.74
C THR A 314 6.08 4.08 10.55
N CYS A 315 5.81 4.60 9.35
CA CYS A 315 6.67 4.36 8.21
C CYS A 315 7.96 5.17 8.34
N ASP A 316 9.09 4.58 7.94
CA ASP A 316 10.32 5.33 7.76
C ASP A 316 10.25 6.05 6.41
N ILE A 317 10.34 7.39 6.42
CA ILE A 317 10.08 8.22 5.25
C ILE A 317 11.21 9.19 4.93
N GLU A 318 11.30 9.56 3.66
CA GLU A 318 12.04 10.73 3.16
C GLU A 318 11.00 11.71 2.58
N ILE A 319 10.94 12.94 3.13
CA ILE A 319 10.06 13.98 2.61
C ILE A 319 10.72 14.63 1.40
N LEU A 320 9.95 14.88 0.35
CA LEU A 320 10.44 15.51 -0.87
C LEU A 320 9.51 16.62 -1.37
N ASP A 321 10.10 17.53 -2.13
CA ASP A 321 9.40 18.53 -2.93
C ASP A 321 8.78 17.85 -4.16
N ILE A 322 7.53 18.18 -4.52
CA ILE A 322 6.86 17.56 -5.67
C ILE A 322 7.64 17.74 -6.98
N ARG A 323 8.43 18.80 -7.10
CA ARG A 323 9.29 19.04 -8.28
C ARG A 323 10.36 17.97 -8.47
N GLN A 324 10.67 17.21 -7.42
CA GLN A 324 11.64 16.10 -7.42
C GLN A 324 10.99 14.74 -7.72
N ILE A 325 9.70 14.69 -8.03
CA ILE A 325 8.96 13.42 -8.16
C ILE A 325 9.56 12.47 -9.20
N ASN A 326 10.06 13.00 -10.32
CA ASN A 326 10.66 12.16 -11.37
C ASN A 326 12.03 11.60 -10.93
N GLU A 327 12.79 12.35 -10.14
CA GLU A 327 14.03 11.88 -9.50
C GLU A 327 13.71 10.81 -8.45
N ALA A 328 12.69 11.04 -7.62
CA ALA A 328 12.23 10.05 -6.64
C ALA A 328 11.83 8.72 -7.31
N TYR A 329 11.15 8.75 -8.45
CA TYR A 329 10.83 7.56 -9.23
C TYR A 329 12.09 6.82 -9.68
N ALA A 330 13.10 7.54 -10.17
CA ALA A 330 14.38 6.93 -10.57
C ALA A 330 15.11 6.30 -9.36
N ARG A 331 15.14 6.98 -8.21
CA ARG A 331 15.73 6.47 -6.96
C ARG A 331 14.98 5.22 -6.45
N MET A 332 13.65 5.21 -6.50
CA MET A 332 12.85 4.04 -6.10
C MET A 332 13.17 2.81 -6.94
N ILE A 333 13.28 2.97 -8.26
CA ILE A 333 13.64 1.87 -9.19
C ILE A 333 15.05 1.36 -8.90
N ALA A 334 15.98 2.25 -8.56
CA ALA A 334 17.34 1.90 -8.17
C ALA A 334 17.43 1.27 -6.76
N GLY A 335 16.32 1.26 -5.99
CA GLY A 335 16.31 0.79 -4.60
C GLY A 335 17.02 1.74 -3.62
N ASP A 336 17.17 3.01 -4.00
CA ASP A 336 17.80 4.07 -3.22
C ASP A 336 16.75 4.89 -2.47
N VAL A 337 16.06 4.25 -1.54
CA VAL A 337 15.12 4.89 -0.61
C VAL A 337 14.96 4.06 0.67
N LYS A 338 14.84 4.73 1.83
CA LYS A 338 14.64 4.08 3.13
C LYS A 338 13.45 4.70 3.89
N TYR A 339 12.22 4.22 3.73
CA TYR A 339 11.79 3.17 2.78
C TYR A 339 10.71 3.70 1.86
N ARG A 340 10.15 4.88 2.19
CA ARG A 340 9.07 5.51 1.45
C ARG A 340 9.37 6.98 1.20
N PHE A 341 9.08 7.47 0.02
CA PHE A 341 9.00 8.91 -0.23
C PHE A 341 7.60 9.41 0.14
N VAL A 342 7.56 10.63 0.69
CA VAL A 342 6.33 11.36 0.95
C VAL A 342 6.49 12.78 0.42
N ILE A 343 5.59 13.20 -0.42
CA ILE A 343 5.57 14.55 -1.00
C ILE A 343 4.95 15.50 0.04
N ASP A 344 5.67 16.58 0.37
CA ASP A 344 5.08 17.73 1.03
C ASP A 344 4.32 18.58 0.00
N MET A 345 2.98 18.53 0.04
CA MET A 345 2.15 19.22 -0.93
C MET A 345 2.16 20.75 -0.79
N ALA A 346 2.70 21.29 0.29
CA ALA A 346 2.95 22.73 0.40
C ALA A 346 3.94 23.22 -0.67
N THR A 347 4.76 22.32 -1.23
CA THR A 347 5.72 22.62 -2.31
C THR A 347 5.08 22.73 -3.70
N LEU A 348 3.80 22.33 -3.85
CA LEU A 348 3.05 22.47 -5.10
C LEU A 348 2.66 23.92 -5.42
N LYS A 349 2.82 24.83 -4.48
CA LYS A 349 2.50 26.26 -4.70
C LYS A 349 3.32 26.82 -5.85
N VAL A 350 2.63 27.25 -6.89
CA VAL A 350 3.15 27.90 -8.08
C VAL A 350 3.25 29.41 -7.85
#